data_8700a4477f1c7a44e3e54568e966d1ee
#
_entry.id   8700a4477f1c7a44e3e54568e966d1ee
#
_cell.length_a   1.000
_cell.length_b   1.000
_cell.length_c   1.000
_cell.angle_alpha   90.00
_cell.angle_beta   90.00
_cell.angle_gamma   90.00
#
_symmetry.space_group_name_H-M   'P 1'
#
loop_
_entity.id
_entity.type
_entity.pdbx_description
1 polymer ?
#
loop_
_entity_poly.entity_id
_entity_poly.type
_entity_poly.pdbx_seq_one_letter_code
_entity_poly.pdbx_strand_id
1 'polypeptide(L)'
;MNTNWVSKTNITRKWFIINAEGLVLGRLSSYIAFHLMGKHKVIYSPNLDCGDNFIIINANKVIMTGNKLENKMYRKHTGYPGGLKETSYAKILNSKYPERLLKLSIKRMLPKGTLGREQIRKLYIYPENEHPHKAQNPELIDFKILNKKNFVGKNIAS
;
A
#
# COMPACT_ATOMS: atom_id res chain seq x y z
N MET A 1 9.60 -4.44 37.12
CA MET A 1 9.03 -3.85 35.90
C MET A 1 8.11 -4.89 35.26
N ASN A 2 6.81 -4.62 35.17
CA ASN A 2 5.88 -5.53 34.49
C ASN A 2 5.88 -5.20 32.99
N THR A 3 6.36 -6.13 32.16
CA THR A 3 6.22 -6.04 30.71
C THR A 3 4.79 -6.40 30.33
N ASN A 4 4.07 -5.44 29.75
CA ASN A 4 2.72 -5.70 29.23
C ASN A 4 2.80 -6.64 28.02
N TRP A 5 2.36 -7.87 28.21
CA TRP A 5 2.25 -8.82 27.14
C TRP A 5 0.96 -8.59 26.34
N VAL A 6 1.09 -8.36 25.04
CA VAL A 6 -0.05 -8.16 24.14
C VAL A 6 -0.61 -9.52 23.73
N SER A 7 -1.89 -9.78 24.06
CA SER A 7 -2.61 -10.97 23.59
C SER A 7 -3.26 -10.70 22.22
N LYS A 8 -3.41 -11.74 21.40
CA LYS A 8 -4.14 -11.67 20.13
C LYS A 8 -5.60 -11.23 20.29
N THR A 9 -6.20 -11.51 21.44
CA THR A 9 -7.59 -11.15 21.76
C THR A 9 -7.79 -9.66 21.99
N ASN A 10 -6.74 -8.94 22.40
CA ASN A 10 -6.82 -7.51 22.75
C ASN A 10 -6.55 -6.59 21.55
N ILE A 11 -6.37 -7.16 20.36
CA ILE A 11 -6.06 -6.39 19.16
C ILE A 11 -7.36 -5.98 18.47
N THR A 12 -7.70 -4.69 18.51
CA THR A 12 -8.78 -4.11 17.73
C THR A 12 -8.26 -3.72 16.36
N ARG A 13 -9.00 -4.09 15.30
CA ARG A 13 -8.67 -3.77 13.91
C ARG A 13 -9.73 -2.84 13.33
N LYS A 14 -9.29 -1.73 12.76
CA LYS A 14 -10.14 -0.78 12.06
C LYS A 14 -10.06 -0.99 10.55
N TRP A 15 -11.06 -0.46 9.85
CA TRP A 15 -11.11 -0.42 8.41
C TRP A 15 -10.93 1.02 7.93
N PHE A 16 -10.01 1.21 7.00
CA PHE A 16 -9.73 2.51 6.42
C PHE A 16 -9.87 2.45 4.91
N ILE A 17 -10.36 3.54 4.32
CA ILE A 17 -10.43 3.72 2.88
C ILE A 17 -9.65 4.96 2.47
N ILE A 18 -8.87 4.83 1.38
CA ILE A 18 -8.07 5.91 0.81
C ILE A 18 -8.35 6.00 -0.69
N ASN A 19 -8.65 7.20 -1.18
CA ASN A 19 -8.69 7.49 -2.60
C ASN A 19 -7.26 7.79 -3.09
N ALA A 20 -6.75 6.94 -3.99
CA ALA A 20 -5.38 7.03 -4.50
C ALA A 20 -5.21 8.03 -5.66
N GLU A 21 -6.29 8.68 -6.12
CA GLU A 21 -6.27 9.61 -7.24
C GLU A 21 -5.35 10.81 -6.99
N GLY A 22 -4.33 10.96 -7.86
CA GLY A 22 -3.36 12.05 -7.77
C GLY A 22 -2.33 11.91 -6.65
N LEU A 23 -2.34 10.80 -5.91
CA LEU A 23 -1.40 10.56 -4.83
C LEU A 23 -0.06 10.01 -5.32
N VAL A 24 1.02 10.40 -4.64
CA VAL A 24 2.36 9.91 -4.93
C VAL A 24 2.53 8.47 -4.42
N LEU A 25 2.81 7.54 -5.34
CA LEU A 25 2.93 6.10 -5.07
C LEU A 25 3.82 5.78 -3.85
N GLY A 26 5.03 6.33 -3.78
CA GLY A 26 5.99 5.98 -2.72
C GLY A 26 5.53 6.42 -1.34
N ARG A 27 4.97 7.64 -1.22
CA ARG A 27 4.46 8.17 0.05
C ARG A 27 3.23 7.41 0.54
N LEU A 28 2.30 7.14 -0.37
CA LEU A 28 1.12 6.33 -0.08
C LEU A 28 1.54 4.93 0.38
N SER A 29 2.47 4.28 -0.34
CA SER A 29 2.92 2.93 0.01
C SER A 29 3.58 2.86 1.38
N SER A 30 4.39 3.86 1.76
CA SER A 30 5.05 3.89 3.08
C SER A 30 4.05 4.10 4.21
N TYR A 31 3.07 4.97 4.03
CA TYR A 31 2.00 5.21 4.99
C TYR A 31 1.17 3.95 5.24
N ILE A 32 0.72 3.31 4.18
CA ILE A 32 -0.07 2.08 4.28
C ILE A 32 0.74 0.95 4.93
N ALA A 33 2.01 0.76 4.55
CA ALA A 33 2.87 -0.26 5.15
C ALA A 33 3.05 -0.04 6.66
N PHE A 34 3.21 1.22 7.11
CA PHE A 34 3.31 1.58 8.52
C PHE A 34 2.06 1.16 9.31
N HIS A 35 0.87 1.41 8.77
CA HIS A 35 -0.40 1.05 9.39
C HIS A 35 -0.72 -0.45 9.30
N LEU A 36 -0.38 -1.13 8.19
CA LEU A 36 -0.52 -2.58 8.05
C LEU A 36 0.34 -3.35 9.05
N MET A 37 1.52 -2.83 9.41
CA MET A 37 2.34 -3.38 10.48
C MET A 37 1.77 -3.07 11.88
N GLY A 38 0.92 -2.05 12.00
CA GLY A 38 0.38 -1.60 13.28
C GLY A 38 1.31 -0.69 14.08
N LYS A 39 2.35 -0.12 13.46
CA LYS A 39 3.34 0.74 14.13
C LYS A 39 2.78 2.06 14.70
N HIS A 40 1.57 2.46 14.28
CA HIS A 40 0.86 3.62 14.81
C HIS A 40 0.18 3.33 16.17
N LYS A 41 0.05 2.06 16.57
CA LYS A 41 -0.63 1.65 17.80
C LYS A 41 0.36 1.49 18.95
N VAL A 42 -0.05 1.89 20.16
CA VAL A 42 0.73 1.71 21.39
C VAL A 42 1.00 0.23 21.67
N ILE A 43 0.05 -0.63 21.33
CA ILE A 43 0.12 -2.09 21.51
C ILE A 43 0.98 -2.80 20.45
N TYR A 44 1.71 -2.06 19.62
CA TYR A 44 2.55 -2.66 18.58
C TYR A 44 3.54 -3.67 19.16
N SER A 45 3.56 -4.86 18.58
CA SER A 45 4.56 -5.90 18.86
C SER A 45 5.06 -6.52 17.56
N PRO A 46 6.39 -6.71 17.38
CA PRO A 46 6.96 -7.24 16.14
C PRO A 46 6.56 -8.67 15.81
N ASN A 47 6.17 -9.46 16.83
CA ASN A 47 5.77 -10.87 16.70
C ASN A 47 4.29 -11.06 16.43
N LEU A 48 3.48 -10.01 16.57
CA LEU A 48 2.02 -10.06 16.41
C LEU A 48 1.55 -9.18 15.25
N ASP A 49 0.45 -9.59 14.64
CA ASP A 49 -0.22 -8.81 13.61
C ASP A 49 -1.21 -7.81 14.23
N CYS A 50 -0.71 -6.61 14.58
CA CYS A 50 -1.48 -5.53 15.19
C CYS A 50 -2.09 -4.56 14.17
N GLY A 51 -1.85 -4.74 12.87
CA GLY A 51 -2.23 -3.80 11.82
C GLY A 51 -3.72 -3.76 11.50
N ASP A 52 -4.13 -2.71 10.80
CA ASP A 52 -5.49 -2.45 10.37
C ASP A 52 -5.74 -2.90 8.93
N ASN A 53 -7.01 -2.89 8.50
CA ASN A 53 -7.42 -3.22 7.14
C ASN A 53 -7.47 -1.95 6.28
N PHE A 54 -6.97 -2.03 5.05
CA PHE A 54 -6.94 -0.91 4.12
C PHE A 54 -7.64 -1.24 2.81
N ILE A 55 -8.52 -0.32 2.40
CA ILE A 55 -9.15 -0.32 1.09
C ILE A 55 -8.58 0.86 0.32
N ILE A 56 -8.09 0.62 -0.88
CA ILE A 56 -7.57 1.66 -1.77
C ILE A 56 -8.40 1.64 -3.03
N ILE A 57 -8.97 2.78 -3.37
CA ILE A 57 -9.76 2.99 -4.58
C ILE A 57 -9.00 3.87 -5.57
N ASN A 58 -9.38 3.84 -6.86
CA ASN A 58 -8.74 4.58 -7.94
C ASN A 58 -7.23 4.30 -8.08
N ALA A 59 -6.79 3.06 -7.89
CA ALA A 59 -5.39 2.69 -7.92
C ALA A 59 -4.72 2.89 -9.30
N ASN A 60 -5.49 2.98 -10.38
CA ASN A 60 -5.03 3.29 -11.74
C ASN A 60 -4.56 4.75 -11.91
N LYS A 61 -5.02 5.67 -11.03
CA LYS A 61 -4.73 7.11 -11.09
C LYS A 61 -3.59 7.54 -10.16
N VAL A 62 -2.81 6.61 -9.65
CA VAL A 62 -1.63 6.88 -8.81
C VAL A 62 -0.53 7.54 -9.63
N ILE A 63 0.13 8.55 -9.07
CA ILE A 63 1.18 9.32 -9.74
C ILE A 63 2.57 8.92 -9.25
N MET A 64 3.53 8.95 -10.16
CA MET A 64 4.96 8.85 -9.86
C MET A 64 5.66 10.15 -10.21
N THR A 65 6.50 10.65 -9.31
CA THR A 65 7.22 11.91 -9.50
C THR A 65 8.45 11.75 -10.40
N GLY A 66 8.72 12.73 -11.23
CA GLY A 66 9.83 12.72 -12.20
C GLY A 66 9.70 11.59 -13.23
N ASN A 67 10.78 11.23 -13.87
CA ASN A 67 10.81 10.22 -14.94
C ASN A 67 10.78 8.76 -14.43
N LYS A 68 10.31 8.53 -13.18
CA LYS A 68 10.29 7.18 -12.60
C LYS A 68 9.32 6.23 -13.28
N LEU A 69 8.29 6.75 -13.92
CA LEU A 69 7.32 5.93 -14.63
C LEU A 69 7.96 5.12 -15.75
N GLU A 70 8.87 5.74 -16.50
CA GLU A 70 9.55 5.12 -17.64
C GLU A 70 10.84 4.43 -17.23
N ASN A 71 11.68 5.13 -16.45
CA ASN A 71 13.03 4.65 -16.14
C ASN A 71 13.09 3.59 -15.05
N LYS A 72 12.07 3.52 -14.17
CA LYS A 72 12.09 2.57 -13.08
C LYS A 72 11.59 1.19 -13.52
N MET A 73 12.45 0.18 -13.37
CA MET A 73 12.17 -1.20 -13.74
C MET A 73 11.80 -2.03 -12.51
N TYR A 74 10.77 -2.84 -12.63
CA TYR A 74 10.48 -3.93 -11.72
C TYR A 74 11.28 -5.16 -12.17
N ARG A 75 12.23 -5.59 -11.32
CA ARG A 75 13.09 -6.73 -11.58
C ARG A 75 12.69 -7.93 -10.74
N LYS A 76 12.60 -9.08 -11.36
CA LYS A 76 12.38 -10.38 -10.72
C LYS A 76 13.32 -11.41 -11.34
N HIS A 77 14.07 -12.11 -10.50
CA HIS A 77 14.90 -13.24 -10.93
C HIS A 77 14.18 -14.55 -10.66
N THR A 78 14.26 -15.51 -11.58
CA THR A 78 13.60 -16.82 -11.46
C THR A 78 14.43 -17.85 -10.71
N GLY A 79 15.71 -17.60 -10.47
CA GLY A 79 16.67 -18.52 -9.85
C GLY A 79 17.55 -19.28 -10.86
N TYR A 80 17.22 -19.29 -12.15
CA TYR A 80 17.97 -19.97 -13.21
C TYR A 80 18.90 -19.02 -13.96
N PRO A 81 20.01 -19.51 -14.58
CA PRO A 81 20.86 -18.70 -15.44
C PRO A 81 20.04 -17.97 -16.52
N GLY A 82 20.31 -16.68 -16.72
CA GLY A 82 19.52 -15.84 -17.65
C GLY A 82 18.09 -15.50 -17.19
N GLY A 83 17.69 -15.89 -15.99
CA GLY A 83 16.32 -15.75 -15.48
C GLY A 83 15.93 -14.36 -14.98
N LEU A 84 16.64 -13.29 -15.32
CA LEU A 84 16.27 -11.91 -14.98
C LEU A 84 15.11 -11.44 -15.86
N LYS A 85 13.97 -11.12 -15.22
CA LYS A 85 12.80 -10.54 -15.89
C LYS A 85 12.64 -9.08 -15.46
N GLU A 86 12.55 -8.18 -16.43
CA GLU A 86 12.39 -6.76 -16.21
C GLU A 86 11.08 -6.25 -16.82
N THR A 87 10.42 -5.34 -16.14
CA THR A 87 9.19 -4.71 -16.62
C THR A 87 9.17 -3.26 -16.16
N SER A 88 8.95 -2.31 -17.06
CA SER A 88 8.83 -0.90 -16.70
C SER A 88 7.55 -0.65 -15.88
N TYR A 89 7.57 0.35 -15.02
CA TYR A 89 6.41 0.70 -14.22
C TYR A 89 5.26 1.22 -15.09
N ALA A 90 5.57 1.92 -16.19
CA ALA A 90 4.58 2.33 -17.18
C ALA A 90 3.83 1.11 -17.77
N LYS A 91 4.56 0.05 -18.11
CA LYS A 91 3.96 -1.19 -18.64
C LYS A 91 3.06 -1.90 -17.61
N ILE A 92 3.41 -1.83 -16.32
CA ILE A 92 2.57 -2.42 -15.26
C ILE A 92 1.29 -1.60 -15.08
N LEU A 93 1.39 -0.26 -15.06
CA LEU A 93 0.23 0.63 -14.86
C LEU A 93 -0.76 0.53 -16.02
N ASN A 94 -0.26 0.39 -17.26
CA ASN A 94 -1.09 0.24 -18.47
C ASN A 94 -1.55 -1.20 -18.73
N SER A 95 -1.26 -2.13 -17.83
CA SER A 95 -1.69 -3.53 -17.95
C SER A 95 -3.14 -3.72 -17.48
N LYS A 96 -3.70 -4.92 -17.73
CA LYS A 96 -5.04 -5.32 -17.24
C LYS A 96 -5.20 -5.17 -15.72
N TYR A 97 -4.11 -5.19 -14.96
CA TYR A 97 -4.12 -5.16 -13.49
C TYR A 97 -3.22 -4.03 -12.96
N PRO A 98 -3.61 -2.75 -13.09
CA PRO A 98 -2.82 -1.60 -12.64
C PRO A 98 -2.58 -1.58 -11.13
N GLU A 99 -3.51 -2.11 -10.33
CA GLU A 99 -3.42 -2.24 -8.87
C GLU A 99 -2.18 -3.04 -8.41
N ARG A 100 -1.63 -3.87 -9.30
CA ARG A 100 -0.43 -4.66 -9.05
C ARG A 100 0.78 -3.79 -8.73
N LEU A 101 0.88 -2.59 -9.34
CA LEU A 101 1.98 -1.65 -9.08
C LEU A 101 2.03 -1.24 -7.61
N LEU A 102 0.89 -0.81 -7.08
CA LEU A 102 0.74 -0.39 -5.69
C LEU A 102 0.96 -1.56 -4.73
N LYS A 103 0.34 -2.71 -5.02
CA LYS A 103 0.51 -3.95 -4.23
C LYS A 103 1.97 -4.38 -4.12
N LEU A 104 2.73 -4.34 -5.22
CA LEU A 104 4.16 -4.68 -5.24
C LEU A 104 5.00 -3.68 -4.44
N SER A 105 4.68 -2.37 -4.52
CA SER A 105 5.36 -1.33 -3.75
C SER A 105 5.19 -1.56 -2.25
N ILE A 106 3.96 -1.76 -1.79
CA ILE A 106 3.65 -2.00 -0.36
C ILE A 106 4.26 -3.33 0.11
N LYS A 107 4.13 -4.40 -0.68
CA LYS A 107 4.69 -5.72 -0.33
C LYS A 107 6.19 -5.67 -0.07
N ARG A 108 6.94 -4.84 -0.80
CA ARG A 108 8.39 -4.67 -0.61
C ARG A 108 8.75 -3.88 0.65
N MET A 109 7.81 -3.15 1.23
CA MET A 109 7.98 -2.38 2.47
C MET A 109 7.56 -3.16 3.72
N LEU A 110 6.85 -4.28 3.55
CA LEU A 110 6.46 -5.19 4.64
C LEU A 110 7.58 -6.19 4.96
N PRO A 111 7.60 -6.75 6.19
CA PRO A 111 8.52 -7.80 6.57
C PRO A 111 8.47 -9.00 5.62
N LYS A 112 9.62 -9.65 5.40
CA LYS A 112 9.69 -10.92 4.68
C LYS A 112 9.36 -12.05 5.65
N GLY A 113 8.42 -12.93 5.29
CA GLY A 113 8.07 -14.09 6.13
C GLY A 113 6.57 -14.32 6.22
N THR A 114 6.16 -15.16 7.17
CA THR A 114 4.74 -15.53 7.39
C THR A 114 3.91 -14.33 7.82
N LEU A 115 4.39 -13.57 8.80
CA LEU A 115 3.72 -12.38 9.32
C LEU A 115 3.46 -11.32 8.23
N GLY A 116 4.45 -11.04 7.38
CA GLY A 116 4.26 -10.09 6.29
C GLY A 116 3.26 -10.57 5.22
N ARG A 117 3.13 -11.90 5.04
CA ARG A 117 2.09 -12.49 4.17
C ARG A 117 0.68 -12.33 4.76
N GLU A 118 0.55 -12.39 6.06
CA GLU A 118 -0.72 -12.13 6.76
C GLU A 118 -1.08 -10.65 6.69
N GLN A 119 -0.13 -9.77 6.95
CA GLN A 119 -0.32 -8.32 6.87
C GLN A 119 -0.79 -7.85 5.49
N ILE A 120 -0.21 -8.38 4.41
CA ILE A 120 -0.61 -7.97 3.05
C ILE A 120 -2.00 -8.48 2.65
N ARG A 121 -2.56 -9.49 3.31
CA ARG A 121 -3.93 -9.98 3.08
C ARG A 121 -4.99 -8.96 3.53
N LYS A 122 -4.64 -8.05 4.42
CA LYS A 122 -5.50 -6.96 4.90
C LYS A 122 -5.52 -5.75 3.96
N LEU A 123 -4.83 -5.83 2.84
CA LEU A 123 -4.76 -4.80 1.82
C LEU A 123 -5.65 -5.17 0.64
N TYR A 124 -6.68 -4.36 0.43
CA TYR A 124 -7.63 -4.47 -0.67
C TYR A 124 -7.42 -3.29 -1.62
N ILE A 125 -7.14 -3.56 -2.89
CA ILE A 125 -6.84 -2.52 -3.88
C ILE A 125 -7.77 -2.69 -5.04
N TYR A 126 -8.44 -1.59 -5.42
CA TYR A 126 -9.38 -1.52 -6.53
C TYR A 126 -8.91 -0.49 -7.55
N PRO A 127 -8.93 -0.83 -8.85
CA PRO A 127 -8.54 0.10 -9.90
C PRO A 127 -9.50 1.28 -10.02
N GLU A 128 -10.78 1.05 -9.74
CA GLU A 128 -11.88 2.01 -9.84
C GLU A 128 -12.37 2.48 -8.46
N ASN A 129 -13.45 3.26 -8.47
CA ASN A 129 -14.05 3.83 -7.25
C ASN A 129 -14.93 2.82 -6.48
N GLU A 130 -15.35 1.73 -7.12
CA GLU A 130 -16.24 0.75 -6.51
C GLU A 130 -15.50 -0.31 -5.70
N HIS A 131 -16.06 -0.67 -4.54
CA HIS A 131 -15.53 -1.72 -3.68
C HIS A 131 -16.65 -2.49 -2.96
N PRO A 132 -16.52 -3.80 -2.72
CA PRO A 132 -17.56 -4.63 -2.09
C PRO A 132 -17.64 -4.50 -0.56
N HIS A 133 -16.72 -3.75 0.08
CA HIS A 133 -16.57 -3.70 1.55
C HIS A 133 -17.39 -2.60 2.24
N LYS A 134 -18.55 -2.20 1.68
CA LYS A 134 -19.41 -1.16 2.30
C LYS A 134 -19.92 -1.56 3.69
N ALA A 135 -20.22 -2.85 3.89
CA ALA A 135 -20.71 -3.37 5.17
C ALA A 135 -19.72 -3.22 6.34
N GLN A 136 -18.42 -3.03 6.06
CA GLN A 136 -17.39 -2.84 7.08
C GLN A 136 -17.30 -1.39 7.61
N ASN A 137 -18.09 -0.45 7.05
CA ASN A 137 -18.10 0.98 7.40
C ASN A 137 -16.68 1.56 7.52
N PRO A 138 -15.87 1.52 6.42
CA PRO A 138 -14.49 1.98 6.51
C PRO A 138 -14.41 3.50 6.74
N GLU A 139 -13.52 3.92 7.65
CA GLU A 139 -13.21 5.33 7.89
C GLU A 139 -12.44 5.92 6.70
N LEU A 140 -12.91 7.04 6.14
CA LEU A 140 -12.23 7.74 5.05
C LEU A 140 -11.00 8.48 5.59
N ILE A 141 -9.83 8.20 5.04
CA ILE A 141 -8.61 8.96 5.32
C ILE A 141 -8.29 9.85 4.12
N ASP A 142 -8.34 11.15 4.32
CA ASP A 142 -7.83 12.10 3.32
C ASP A 142 -6.31 12.27 3.45
N PHE A 143 -5.59 11.44 2.69
CA PHE A 143 -4.14 11.45 2.68
C PHE A 143 -3.53 12.73 2.08
N LYS A 144 -4.30 13.51 1.32
CA LYS A 144 -3.85 14.79 0.72
C LYS A 144 -3.59 15.84 1.80
N ILE A 145 -4.46 15.88 2.83
CA ILE A 145 -4.40 16.87 3.92
C ILE A 145 -3.18 16.62 4.81
N LEU A 146 -2.77 15.36 5.01
CA LEU A 146 -1.66 15.02 5.91
C LEU A 146 -0.33 15.68 5.51
N ASN A 147 -0.09 15.88 4.22
CA ASN A 147 1.10 16.58 3.73
C ASN A 147 0.88 17.06 2.28
N LYS A 148 1.17 18.33 2.01
CA LYS A 148 1.07 18.93 0.66
C LYS A 148 1.87 18.15 -0.41
N LYS A 149 2.97 17.52 -0.04
CA LYS A 149 3.81 16.72 -0.94
C LYS A 149 3.21 15.33 -1.28
N ASN A 150 2.12 14.92 -0.65
CA ASN A 150 1.47 13.64 -0.91
C ASN A 150 0.68 13.64 -2.21
N PHE A 151 0.26 14.81 -2.65
CA PHE A 151 -0.53 15.03 -3.85
C PHE A 151 0.26 15.85 -4.88
N VAL A 152 0.24 15.40 -6.11
CA VAL A 152 0.69 16.18 -7.26
C VAL A 152 -0.56 16.57 -8.02
N GLY A 153 -1.03 17.79 -7.82
CA GLY A 153 -2.06 18.36 -8.67
C GLY A 153 -1.60 18.23 -10.12
N LYS A 154 -2.47 17.83 -11.03
CA LYS A 154 -2.25 18.11 -12.44
C LYS A 154 -2.17 19.65 -12.52
N ASN A 155 -0.99 20.22 -12.68
CA ASN A 155 -0.87 21.49 -13.32
C ASN A 155 -1.51 21.26 -14.68
N ILE A 156 -2.73 21.76 -14.83
CA ILE A 156 -3.33 21.99 -16.13
C ILE A 156 -2.37 22.99 -16.73
N ALA A 157 -1.40 22.49 -17.48
CA ALA A 157 -0.59 23.33 -18.33
C ALA A 157 -1.58 23.98 -19.30
N SER A 158 -1.81 25.26 -19.06
CA SER A 158 -2.42 26.19 -19.99
C SER A 158 -1.69 26.16 -21.33
#